data_62f09b8c9782e31ce842577a67bc8dbf
#
_entry.id   62f09b8c9782e31ce842577a67bc8dbf
#
_cell.length_a   1.000
_cell.length_b   1.000
_cell.length_c   1.000
_cell.angle_alpha   90.00
_cell.angle_beta   90.00
_cell.angle_gamma   90.00
#
_symmetry.space_group_name_H-M   'P 1'
#
loop_
_entity.id
_entity.type
_entity.pdbx_description
1 polymer ?
#
loop_
_entity_poly.entity_id
_entity_poly.type
_entity_poly.pdbx_seq_one_letter_code
_entity_poly.pdbx_strand_id
1 'polypeptide(L)'
;MRTFLNFKPALCAALLLLGLSLDASAQAPFVSLETARAALEKSSQVVIDIREPDEHATGVAQGARLIPMSQLGKRLAELPPPGKEPFLVICNTQNRSSRVVEQLQAAGYTNASYVKGGMSLWAARSWPMVKPSTPAPIPTPTPTPR
;
A
#
# COMPACT_ATOMS: atom_id res chain seq x y z
N MET A 1 37.67 -11.25 75.33
CA MET A 1 36.39 -11.05 74.64
C MET A 1 36.69 -10.60 73.21
N ARG A 2 36.44 -11.51 72.27
CA ARG A 2 36.75 -11.28 70.82
C ARG A 2 35.43 -11.17 70.10
N THR A 3 35.15 -9.97 69.57
CA THR A 3 33.96 -9.69 68.79
C THR A 3 34.31 -9.90 67.32
N PHE A 4 33.74 -10.93 66.65
CA PHE A 4 33.91 -11.19 65.25
C PHE A 4 32.90 -10.34 64.46
N LEU A 5 33.37 -9.39 63.65
CA LEU A 5 32.56 -8.72 62.66
C LEU A 5 32.36 -9.65 61.44
N ASN A 6 31.14 -10.06 61.23
CA ASN A 6 30.73 -10.77 60.03
C ASN A 6 30.49 -9.76 58.90
N PHE A 7 31.36 -9.79 57.93
CA PHE A 7 31.20 -9.05 56.67
C PHE A 7 30.42 -9.94 55.69
N LYS A 8 29.20 -9.59 55.38
CA LYS A 8 28.42 -10.24 54.31
C LYS A 8 28.78 -9.54 52.97
N PRO A 9 29.23 -10.26 51.95
CA PRO A 9 29.36 -9.69 50.64
C PRO A 9 27.96 -9.56 49.97
N ALA A 10 27.58 -8.32 49.66
CA ALA A 10 26.41 -8.04 48.85
C ALA A 10 26.71 -8.44 47.42
N LEU A 11 26.06 -9.50 46.97
CA LEU A 11 26.10 -9.96 45.59
C LEU A 11 25.18 -9.05 44.74
N CYS A 12 25.78 -8.07 44.09
CA CYS A 12 25.11 -7.24 43.05
C CYS A 12 24.92 -8.12 41.82
N ALA A 13 23.77 -8.77 41.70
CA ALA A 13 23.31 -9.37 40.46
C ALA A 13 22.79 -8.25 39.56
N ALA A 14 23.67 -7.72 38.67
CA ALA A 14 23.26 -6.87 37.57
C ALA A 14 22.52 -7.72 36.56
N LEU A 15 21.18 -7.70 36.60
CA LEU A 15 20.34 -8.24 35.53
C LEU A 15 20.49 -7.31 34.33
N LEU A 16 21.33 -7.72 33.38
CA LEU A 16 21.34 -7.19 32.02
C LEU A 16 20.05 -7.69 31.35
N LEU A 17 18.98 -6.90 31.42
CA LEU A 17 17.83 -7.04 30.55
C LEU A 17 18.27 -6.67 29.12
N LEU A 18 18.76 -7.67 28.39
CA LEU A 18 18.87 -7.61 26.94
C LEU A 18 17.43 -7.50 26.41
N GLY A 19 16.99 -6.26 26.16
CA GLY A 19 15.76 -5.99 25.44
C GLY A 19 15.91 -6.56 24.03
N LEU A 20 15.39 -7.79 23.81
CA LEU A 20 15.06 -8.25 22.47
C LEU A 20 13.94 -7.34 21.97
N SER A 21 14.31 -6.30 21.24
CA SER A 21 13.40 -5.63 20.35
C SER A 21 13.02 -6.66 19.28
N LEU A 22 11.90 -7.33 19.47
CA LEU A 22 11.21 -8.03 18.39
C LEU A 22 10.78 -6.91 17.43
N ASP A 23 11.60 -6.64 16.42
CA ASP A 23 11.13 -6.02 15.21
C ASP A 23 10.07 -6.93 14.62
N ALA A 24 8.84 -6.78 15.09
CA ALA A 24 7.68 -7.27 14.39
C ALA A 24 7.65 -6.50 13.07
N SER A 25 8.21 -7.11 12.03
CA SER A 25 8.02 -6.66 10.66
C SER A 25 6.52 -6.65 10.44
N ALA A 26 5.90 -5.50 10.68
CA ALA A 26 4.47 -5.31 10.55
C ALA A 26 4.15 -5.51 9.06
N GLN A 27 3.53 -6.65 8.75
CA GLN A 27 3.09 -6.94 7.40
C GLN A 27 2.16 -5.84 6.92
N ALA A 28 2.37 -5.36 5.69
CA ALA A 28 1.52 -4.33 5.11
C ALA A 28 0.03 -4.69 5.26
N PRO A 29 -0.82 -3.74 5.64
CA PRO A 29 -2.24 -3.99 5.82
C PRO A 29 -2.90 -4.33 4.48
N PHE A 30 -3.86 -5.25 4.52
CA PHE A 30 -4.55 -5.72 3.33
C PHE A 30 -6.05 -5.83 3.54
N VAL A 31 -6.77 -5.85 2.43
CA VAL A 31 -8.21 -6.15 2.37
C VAL A 31 -8.47 -7.30 1.40
N SER A 32 -9.65 -7.90 1.51
CA SER A 32 -10.10 -8.91 0.55
C SER A 32 -10.50 -8.28 -0.79
N LEU A 33 -10.58 -9.11 -1.82
CA LEU A 33 -11.02 -8.67 -3.13
C LEU A 33 -12.49 -8.21 -3.12
N GLU A 34 -13.33 -8.84 -2.29
CA GLU A 34 -14.73 -8.47 -2.08
C GLU A 34 -14.86 -7.08 -1.48
N THR A 35 -14.00 -6.75 -0.52
CA THR A 35 -13.95 -5.42 0.08
C THR A 35 -13.59 -4.36 -0.97
N ALA A 36 -12.59 -4.63 -1.82
CA ALA A 36 -12.21 -3.71 -2.89
C ALA A 36 -13.34 -3.52 -3.92
N ARG A 37 -14.02 -4.60 -4.28
CA ARG A 37 -15.19 -4.53 -5.16
C ARG A 37 -16.32 -3.69 -4.57
N ALA A 38 -16.68 -3.94 -3.32
CA ALA A 38 -17.71 -3.16 -2.62
C ALA A 38 -17.33 -1.67 -2.51
N ALA A 39 -16.04 -1.38 -2.30
CA ALA A 39 -15.54 -0.01 -2.27
C ALA A 39 -15.75 0.73 -3.61
N LEU A 40 -15.49 0.05 -4.73
CA LEU A 40 -15.72 0.59 -6.08
C LEU A 40 -17.21 0.76 -6.37
N GLU A 41 -18.04 -0.26 -6.11
CA GLU A 41 -19.48 -0.22 -6.35
C GLU A 41 -20.18 0.91 -5.57
N LYS A 42 -19.74 1.17 -4.34
CA LYS A 42 -20.28 2.21 -3.46
C LYS A 42 -19.56 3.55 -3.59
N SER A 43 -18.48 3.63 -4.35
CA SER A 43 -17.58 4.78 -4.41
C SER A 43 -17.14 5.26 -3.01
N SER A 44 -16.96 4.31 -2.09
CA SER A 44 -16.66 4.60 -0.68
C SER A 44 -15.20 4.77 -0.37
N GLN A 45 -14.31 4.24 -1.22
CA GLN A 45 -12.86 4.40 -1.11
C GLN A 45 -12.23 4.46 -2.51
N VAL A 46 -11.13 5.18 -2.61
CA VAL A 46 -10.30 5.18 -3.83
C VAL A 46 -9.59 3.83 -3.94
N VAL A 47 -9.72 3.18 -5.08
CA VAL A 47 -8.95 1.98 -5.45
C VAL A 47 -8.01 2.36 -6.57
N ILE A 48 -6.72 2.15 -6.38
CA ILE A 48 -5.66 2.54 -7.31
C ILE A 48 -5.07 1.27 -7.93
N ASP A 49 -5.23 1.12 -9.25
CA ASP A 49 -4.62 0.04 -10.03
C ASP A 49 -3.23 0.48 -10.48
N ILE A 50 -2.21 -0.15 -9.91
CA ILE A 50 -0.80 0.16 -10.17
C ILE A 50 -0.16 -0.71 -11.25
N ARG A 51 -0.95 -1.50 -11.98
CA ARG A 51 -0.43 -2.25 -13.12
C ARG A 51 0.07 -1.31 -14.21
N GLU A 52 0.86 -1.82 -15.12
CA GLU A 52 1.38 -1.02 -16.23
C GLU A 52 0.34 -0.82 -17.36
N PRO A 53 0.52 0.16 -18.27
CA PRO A 53 -0.49 0.49 -19.28
C PRO A 53 -0.91 -0.66 -20.20
N ASP A 54 0.00 -1.57 -20.53
CA ASP A 54 -0.28 -2.76 -21.32
C ASP A 54 -1.17 -3.76 -20.56
N GLU A 55 -0.99 -3.88 -19.24
CA GLU A 55 -1.88 -4.65 -18.38
C GLU A 55 -3.25 -3.98 -18.24
N HIS A 56 -3.31 -2.66 -18.10
CA HIS A 56 -4.57 -1.91 -18.08
C HIS A 56 -5.37 -2.12 -19.37
N ALA A 57 -4.71 -2.19 -20.52
CA ALA A 57 -5.35 -2.43 -21.81
C ALA A 57 -6.08 -3.78 -21.88
N THR A 58 -5.74 -4.75 -21.03
CA THR A 58 -6.46 -6.03 -20.94
C THR A 58 -7.81 -5.90 -20.23
N GLY A 59 -8.03 -4.84 -19.47
CA GLY A 59 -9.23 -4.52 -18.71
C GLY A 59 -8.90 -4.12 -17.26
N VAL A 60 -9.72 -3.26 -16.70
CA VAL A 60 -9.60 -2.71 -15.35
C VAL A 60 -10.92 -2.81 -14.60
N ALA A 61 -10.90 -2.84 -13.29
CA ALA A 61 -12.11 -2.74 -12.50
C ALA A 61 -12.75 -1.36 -12.70
N GLN A 62 -14.04 -1.32 -12.96
CA GLN A 62 -14.75 -0.04 -13.19
C GLN A 62 -14.64 0.87 -11.97
N GLY A 63 -14.24 2.13 -12.19
CA GLY A 63 -14.06 3.12 -11.14
C GLY A 63 -12.67 3.11 -10.49
N ALA A 64 -11.79 2.17 -10.81
CA ALA A 64 -10.41 2.20 -10.35
C ALA A 64 -9.64 3.36 -10.97
N ARG A 65 -8.82 4.03 -10.16
CA ARG A 65 -7.88 5.05 -10.64
C ARG A 65 -6.62 4.38 -11.15
N LEU A 66 -6.19 4.73 -12.35
CA LEU A 66 -5.05 4.10 -13.01
C LEU A 66 -3.79 4.94 -12.79
N ILE A 67 -2.88 4.44 -11.96
CA ILE A 67 -1.57 5.06 -11.72
C ILE A 67 -0.52 3.97 -11.86
N PRO A 68 0.09 3.80 -13.05
CA PRO A 68 1.13 2.81 -13.25
C PRO A 68 2.25 2.91 -12.21
N MET A 69 2.74 1.77 -11.72
CA MET A 69 3.78 1.73 -10.70
C MET A 69 5.03 2.51 -11.14
N SER A 70 5.38 2.43 -12.44
CA SER A 70 6.47 3.21 -13.04
C SER A 70 6.28 4.73 -12.96
N GLN A 71 5.05 5.22 -12.78
CA GLN A 71 4.71 6.64 -12.67
C GLN A 71 4.37 7.06 -11.24
N LEU A 72 4.19 6.13 -10.32
CA LEU A 72 3.64 6.40 -8.99
C LEU A 72 4.45 7.46 -8.22
N GLY A 73 5.78 7.39 -8.27
CA GLY A 73 6.64 8.36 -7.59
C GLY A 73 6.46 9.81 -8.07
N LYS A 74 6.10 10.00 -9.35
CA LYS A 74 5.83 11.33 -9.93
C LYS A 74 4.38 11.79 -9.69
N ARG A 75 3.50 10.89 -9.30
CA ARG A 75 2.06 11.11 -9.20
C ARG A 75 1.53 10.92 -7.76
N LEU A 76 2.41 11.00 -6.76
CA LEU A 76 2.04 10.87 -5.35
C LEU A 76 0.98 11.89 -4.92
N ALA A 77 0.95 13.08 -5.53
CA ALA A 77 -0.08 14.09 -5.26
C ALA A 77 -1.50 13.66 -5.65
N GLU A 78 -1.65 12.61 -6.46
CA GLU A 78 -2.95 12.05 -6.84
C GLU A 78 -3.47 11.02 -5.83
N LEU A 79 -2.65 10.60 -4.87
CA LEU A 79 -3.08 9.71 -3.78
C LEU A 79 -3.85 10.50 -2.72
N PRO A 80 -4.79 9.89 -2.01
CA PRO A 80 -5.32 10.46 -0.79
C PRO A 80 -4.19 10.84 0.17
N PRO A 81 -4.23 12.04 0.78
CA PRO A 81 -3.13 12.51 1.62
C PRO A 81 -2.84 11.58 2.80
N PRO A 82 -1.59 11.54 3.31
CA PRO A 82 -1.22 10.71 4.45
C PRO A 82 -2.17 10.91 5.65
N GLY A 83 -2.65 9.80 6.22
CA GLY A 83 -3.51 9.80 7.40
C GLY A 83 -4.92 10.37 7.20
N LYS A 84 -5.33 10.64 5.95
CA LYS A 84 -6.69 11.06 5.60
C LYS A 84 -7.55 9.86 5.19
N GLU A 85 -8.36 10.00 4.15
CA GLU A 85 -9.26 8.94 3.71
C GLU A 85 -8.49 7.66 3.36
N PRO A 86 -8.96 6.47 3.81
CA PRO A 86 -8.34 5.21 3.46
C PRO A 86 -8.44 4.95 1.96
N PHE A 87 -7.41 4.34 1.39
CA PHE A 87 -7.41 3.94 -0.01
C PHE A 87 -6.76 2.57 -0.22
N LEU A 88 -7.10 1.95 -1.33
CA LEU A 88 -6.69 0.60 -1.67
C LEU A 88 -5.76 0.61 -2.87
N VAL A 89 -4.76 -0.26 -2.86
CA VAL A 89 -3.80 -0.45 -3.95
C VAL A 89 -3.96 -1.86 -4.49
N ILE A 90 -4.24 -2.00 -5.78
CA ILE A 90 -4.38 -3.29 -6.45
C ILE A 90 -3.35 -3.42 -7.56
N CYS A 91 -2.84 -4.63 -7.76
CA CYS A 91 -2.02 -4.98 -8.91
C CYS A 91 -2.53 -6.28 -9.56
N ASN A 92 -1.71 -6.98 -10.35
CA ASN A 92 -2.17 -8.20 -11.00
C ASN A 92 -2.43 -9.35 -10.01
N THR A 93 -1.54 -9.57 -9.05
CA THR A 93 -1.70 -10.57 -7.98
C THR A 93 -1.84 -9.90 -6.61
N GLN A 94 -0.76 -9.63 -5.94
CA GLN A 94 -0.64 -8.82 -4.71
C GLN A 94 0.81 -8.42 -4.43
N ASN A 95 1.77 -9.03 -5.15
CA ASN A 95 3.19 -8.89 -4.83
C ASN A 95 3.71 -7.46 -5.01
N ARG A 96 3.30 -6.79 -6.08
CA ARG A 96 3.67 -5.38 -6.33
C ARG A 96 2.95 -4.46 -5.35
N SER A 97 1.64 -4.65 -5.16
CA SER A 97 0.84 -3.78 -4.30
C SER A 97 1.21 -3.89 -2.82
N SER A 98 1.56 -5.08 -2.31
CA SER A 98 2.04 -5.21 -0.93
C SER A 98 3.33 -4.43 -0.70
N ARG A 99 4.31 -4.55 -1.60
CA ARG A 99 5.58 -3.79 -1.51
C ARG A 99 5.38 -2.29 -1.63
N VAL A 100 4.49 -1.87 -2.54
CA VAL A 100 4.15 -0.44 -2.68
C VAL A 100 3.50 0.10 -1.42
N VAL A 101 2.58 -0.65 -0.80
CA VAL A 101 1.96 -0.23 0.46
C VAL A 101 2.97 -0.18 1.60
N GLU A 102 3.91 -1.12 1.70
CA GLU A 102 5.02 -1.04 2.66
C GLU A 102 5.83 0.26 2.50
N GLN A 103 6.19 0.61 1.27
CA GLN A 103 6.92 1.85 0.96
C GLN A 103 6.09 3.10 1.27
N LEU A 104 4.81 3.09 0.91
CA LEU A 104 3.89 4.18 1.20
C LEU A 104 3.74 4.38 2.71
N GLN A 105 3.61 3.31 3.49
CA GLN A 105 3.53 3.40 4.94
C GLN A 105 4.81 3.96 5.57
N ALA A 106 5.98 3.51 5.09
CA ALA A 106 7.25 4.08 5.50
C ALA A 106 7.37 5.58 5.16
N ALA A 107 6.68 6.05 4.12
CA ALA A 107 6.58 7.44 3.72
C ALA A 107 5.43 8.21 4.42
N GLY A 108 4.75 7.60 5.40
CA GLY A 108 3.71 8.25 6.20
C GLY A 108 2.26 8.04 5.71
N TYR A 109 2.04 7.29 4.63
CA TYR A 109 0.69 6.95 4.14
C TYR A 109 0.11 5.78 4.94
N THR A 110 -0.17 5.98 6.22
CA THR A 110 -0.73 4.97 7.13
C THR A 110 -2.16 4.53 6.75
N ASN A 111 -2.79 5.25 5.84
CA ASN A 111 -4.12 5.02 5.30
C ASN A 111 -4.15 4.14 4.04
N ALA A 112 -3.01 3.61 3.59
CA ALA A 112 -2.90 2.71 2.44
C ALA A 112 -3.04 1.25 2.86
N SER A 113 -3.81 0.44 2.09
CA SER A 113 -3.89 -1.01 2.20
C SER A 113 -3.84 -1.66 0.83
N TYR A 114 -3.28 -2.86 0.71
CA TYR A 114 -3.29 -3.56 -0.57
C TYR A 114 -4.45 -4.56 -0.68
N VAL A 115 -4.82 -4.90 -1.92
CA VAL A 115 -5.88 -5.86 -2.21
C VAL A 115 -5.28 -7.24 -2.47
N LYS A 116 -5.67 -8.23 -1.69
CA LYS A 116 -5.27 -9.62 -1.86
C LYS A 116 -5.88 -10.22 -3.14
N GLY A 117 -5.09 -11.00 -3.87
CA GLY A 117 -5.54 -11.71 -5.08
C GLY A 117 -5.46 -10.91 -6.37
N GLY A 118 -5.57 -9.58 -6.30
CA GLY A 118 -5.38 -8.69 -7.43
C GLY A 118 -6.32 -8.91 -8.62
N MET A 119 -5.99 -8.31 -9.76
CA MET A 119 -6.80 -8.34 -10.97
C MET A 119 -6.85 -9.72 -11.65
N SER A 120 -5.85 -10.57 -11.43
CA SER A 120 -5.90 -11.95 -11.94
C SER A 120 -7.02 -12.76 -11.27
N LEU A 121 -7.21 -12.63 -9.95
CA LEU A 121 -8.31 -13.27 -9.26
C LEU A 121 -9.66 -12.60 -9.58
N TRP A 122 -9.67 -11.28 -9.81
CA TRP A 122 -10.85 -10.55 -10.29
C TRP A 122 -11.37 -11.14 -11.59
N ALA A 123 -10.47 -11.32 -12.57
CA ALA A 123 -10.79 -11.92 -13.87
C ALA A 123 -11.21 -13.39 -13.74
N ALA A 124 -10.52 -14.19 -12.92
CA ALA A 124 -10.85 -15.58 -12.68
C ALA A 124 -12.26 -15.78 -12.08
N ARG A 125 -12.75 -14.79 -11.34
CA ARG A 125 -14.12 -14.76 -10.82
C ARG A 125 -15.15 -14.24 -11.83
N SER A 126 -14.73 -13.93 -13.05
CA SER A 126 -15.58 -13.33 -14.09
C SER A 126 -16.27 -12.04 -13.63
N TRP A 127 -15.61 -11.27 -12.75
CA TRP A 127 -16.16 -9.99 -12.31
C TRP A 127 -16.03 -8.94 -13.41
N PRO A 128 -16.97 -7.98 -13.49
CA PRO A 128 -16.99 -7.00 -14.57
C PRO A 128 -15.69 -6.22 -14.66
N MET A 129 -15.16 -6.11 -15.87
CA MET A 129 -14.02 -5.28 -16.21
C MET A 129 -14.37 -4.38 -17.39
N VAL A 130 -13.79 -3.20 -17.42
CA VAL A 130 -13.96 -2.25 -18.52
C VAL A 130 -12.62 -1.98 -19.20
N LYS A 131 -12.66 -1.66 -20.47
CA LYS A 131 -11.46 -1.12 -21.15
C LYS A 131 -11.28 0.33 -20.72
N PRO A 132 -10.08 0.73 -20.30
CA PRO A 132 -9.84 2.15 -20.04
C PRO A 132 -10.06 2.93 -21.33
N SER A 133 -10.80 4.03 -21.25
CA SER A 133 -10.88 4.98 -22.36
C SER A 133 -9.47 5.53 -22.58
N THR A 134 -8.97 5.42 -23.81
CA THR A 134 -7.73 6.12 -24.19
C THR A 134 -7.96 7.61 -23.92
N PRO A 135 -7.09 8.31 -23.15
CA PRO A 135 -7.21 9.74 -23.03
C PRO A 135 -7.21 10.35 -24.43
N ALA A 136 -8.17 11.21 -24.71
CA ALA A 136 -8.16 11.95 -25.97
C ALA A 136 -6.79 12.62 -26.14
N PRO A 137 -6.17 12.60 -27.34
CA PRO A 137 -4.91 13.27 -27.58
C PRO A 137 -5.04 14.72 -27.09
N ILE A 138 -4.11 15.15 -26.26
CA ILE A 138 -4.04 16.56 -25.84
C ILE A 138 -3.97 17.38 -27.13
N PRO A 139 -4.90 18.33 -27.39
CA PRO A 139 -4.83 19.14 -28.57
C PRO A 139 -3.49 19.88 -28.58
N THR A 140 -2.66 19.61 -29.58
CA THR A 140 -1.41 20.31 -29.78
C THR A 140 -1.74 21.79 -29.94
N PRO A 141 -1.11 22.71 -29.19
CA PRO A 141 -1.36 24.12 -29.36
C PRO A 141 -1.01 24.49 -30.81
N THR A 142 -2.01 25.01 -31.54
CA THR A 142 -1.81 25.51 -32.88
C THR A 142 -0.79 26.65 -32.82
N PRO A 143 0.30 26.61 -33.60
CA PRO A 143 1.25 27.72 -33.60
C PRO A 143 0.54 29.00 -34.11
N THR A 144 0.55 30.02 -33.28
CA THR A 144 0.03 31.34 -33.66
C THR A 144 0.90 31.88 -34.77
N PRO A 145 0.34 32.26 -35.94
CA PRO A 145 1.13 32.90 -36.98
C PRO A 145 1.62 34.26 -36.50
N ARG A 146 2.90 34.54 -36.76
CA ARG A 146 3.53 35.85 -36.51
C ARG A 146 3.13 36.83 -37.58
#